data_a4667baf33c176699050083f26b9a075
#
_entry.id   a4667baf33c176699050083f26b9a075
#
_cell.length_a   1.000
_cell.length_b   1.000
_cell.length_c   1.000
_cell.angle_alpha   90.00
_cell.angle_beta   90.00
_cell.angle_gamma   90.00
#
_symmetry.space_group_name_H-M   'P 1'
#
loop_
_entity.id
_entity.type
_entity.pdbx_description
1 polymer ?
#
loop_
_entity_poly.entity_id
_entity_poly.type
_entity_poly.pdbx_seq_one_letter_code
_entity_poly.pdbx_strand_id
1 'polypeptide(L)'
;IVKEKMLQASSSDTVRSRSRTGKHSRQLKSSWTDAWESESAPEPLPMPLQPMVAEPALAKVNQLAEGGHDGAVNLATYWVGQGVGLMTESLSAGTVVQEFKQDFINAYERFEGFLKD
;
A
#
# COMPACT_ATOMS: atom_id res chain seq x y z
N ILE A 1 11.61 -0.62 6.22
CA ILE A 1 11.28 0.20 5.03
C ILE A 1 9.80 0.19 4.68
N VAL A 2 9.10 -0.94 4.72
CA VAL A 2 7.65 -1.04 4.39
C VAL A 2 6.82 -0.11 5.26
N LYS A 3 6.98 -0.18 6.57
CA LYS A 3 6.25 0.67 7.55
C LYS A 3 6.52 2.15 7.31
N GLU A 4 7.77 2.52 7.09
CA GLU A 4 8.16 3.91 6.83
C GLU A 4 7.49 4.47 5.58
N LYS A 5 7.52 3.72 4.47
CA LYS A 5 6.83 4.13 3.24
C LYS A 5 5.32 4.29 3.44
N MET A 6 4.69 3.39 4.20
CA MET A 6 3.25 3.48 4.49
C MET A 6 2.91 4.68 5.36
N LEU A 7 3.75 5.01 6.36
CA LEU A 7 3.55 6.16 7.25
C LEU A 7 3.75 7.51 6.53
N GLN A 8 4.60 7.53 5.50
CA GLN A 8 4.87 8.73 4.71
C GLN A 8 3.84 8.95 3.59
N ALA A 9 3.09 7.91 3.23
CA ALA A 9 2.16 7.96 2.11
C ALA A 9 0.82 8.58 2.48
N SER A 10 0.29 9.36 1.57
CA SER A 10 -1.11 9.80 1.57
C SER A 10 -1.98 8.85 0.73
N SER A 11 -3.29 9.01 0.79
CA SER A 11 -4.21 8.25 -0.07
C SER A 11 -4.02 8.53 -1.57
N SER A 12 -3.46 9.70 -1.92
CA SER A 12 -3.12 10.07 -3.31
C SER A 12 -1.82 9.43 -3.81
N ASP A 13 -0.97 8.91 -2.90
CA ASP A 13 0.27 8.21 -3.24
C ASP A 13 0.03 6.73 -3.56
N THR A 14 -1.16 6.42 -4.04
CA THR A 14 -1.53 5.07 -4.47
C THR A 14 -1.93 5.06 -5.94
N VAL A 15 -1.69 3.94 -6.60
CA VAL A 15 -2.06 3.71 -8.00
C VAL A 15 -2.70 2.33 -8.16
N ARG A 16 -3.66 2.20 -9.08
CA ARG A 16 -4.18 0.91 -9.50
C ARG A 16 -3.40 0.45 -10.72
N SER A 17 -2.50 -0.50 -10.52
CA SER A 17 -1.60 -1.01 -11.55
C SER A 17 -1.79 -2.50 -11.79
N ARG A 18 -1.51 -2.94 -13.02
CA ARG A 18 -1.44 -4.34 -13.44
C ARG A 18 -0.03 -4.92 -13.32
N SER A 19 0.94 -4.11 -12.94
CA SER A 19 2.39 -4.41 -12.97
C SER A 19 2.80 -5.67 -12.21
N ARG A 20 2.08 -6.06 -11.16
CA ARG A 20 2.44 -7.23 -10.34
C ARG A 20 1.70 -8.51 -10.75
N THR A 21 0.42 -8.43 -11.02
CA THR A 21 -0.42 -9.62 -11.18
C THR A 21 -1.08 -9.76 -12.54
N GLY A 22 -0.99 -8.75 -13.40
CA GLY A 22 -1.75 -8.68 -14.65
C GLY A 22 -3.21 -8.25 -14.43
N LYS A 23 -3.68 -8.16 -13.18
CA LYS A 23 -4.97 -7.60 -12.79
C LYS A 23 -4.74 -6.31 -11.99
N HIS A 24 -5.69 -5.38 -12.08
CA HIS A 24 -5.60 -4.14 -11.31
C HIS A 24 -5.58 -4.41 -9.80
N SER A 25 -4.52 -3.97 -9.17
CA SER A 25 -4.38 -3.97 -7.71
C SER A 25 -3.85 -2.61 -7.25
N ARG A 26 -4.27 -2.18 -6.07
CA ARG A 26 -3.79 -0.91 -5.53
C ARG A 26 -2.43 -1.10 -4.86
N GLN A 27 -1.51 -0.25 -5.23
CA GLN A 27 -0.11 -0.27 -4.78
C GLN A 27 0.33 1.14 -4.39
N LEU A 28 1.35 1.25 -3.55
CA LEU A 28 2.07 2.51 -3.37
C LEU A 28 2.76 2.90 -4.67
N LYS A 29 2.66 4.17 -5.04
CA LYS A 29 3.42 4.73 -6.16
C LYS A 29 4.91 4.58 -5.91
N SER A 30 5.64 4.25 -6.94
CA SER A 30 7.10 4.09 -6.93
C SER A 30 7.62 4.14 -8.36
N SER A 31 8.93 4.22 -8.53
CA SER A 31 9.53 4.15 -9.87
C SER A 31 9.19 2.85 -10.62
N TRP A 32 8.87 1.76 -9.90
CA TRP A 32 8.34 0.54 -10.51
C TRP A 32 6.97 0.76 -11.15
N THR A 33 6.03 1.33 -10.41
CA THR A 33 4.70 1.60 -10.93
C THR A 33 4.73 2.63 -12.04
N ASP A 34 5.54 3.66 -11.92
CA ASP A 34 5.70 4.71 -12.93
C ASP A 34 6.24 4.15 -14.25
N ALA A 35 7.22 3.25 -14.17
CA ALA A 35 7.76 2.57 -15.35
C ALA A 35 6.70 1.72 -16.07
N TRP A 36 5.85 0.99 -15.33
CA TRP A 36 4.80 0.14 -15.91
C TRP A 36 3.58 0.92 -16.41
N GLU A 37 3.32 2.11 -15.90
CA GLU A 37 2.23 2.99 -16.36
C GLU A 37 2.68 3.97 -17.45
N SER A 38 3.96 3.94 -17.85
CA SER A 38 4.48 4.80 -18.92
C SER A 38 3.95 4.35 -20.29
N GLU A 39 3.83 5.29 -21.24
CA GLU A 39 3.39 5.01 -22.61
C GLU A 39 4.31 4.02 -23.37
N SER A 40 5.58 3.93 -22.97
CA SER A 40 6.57 3.02 -23.56
C SER A 40 6.62 1.66 -22.88
N ALA A 41 5.84 1.44 -21.82
CA ALA A 41 5.83 0.17 -21.11
C ALA A 41 5.21 -0.95 -21.97
N PRO A 42 5.71 -2.18 -21.87
CA PRO A 42 5.04 -3.32 -22.48
C PRO A 42 3.70 -3.59 -21.76
N GLU A 43 2.74 -4.11 -22.49
CA GLU A 43 1.48 -4.58 -21.87
C GLU A 43 1.78 -5.66 -20.81
N PRO A 44 1.23 -5.52 -19.60
CA PRO A 44 1.37 -6.56 -18.59
C PRO A 44 0.76 -7.88 -19.04
N LEU A 45 1.45 -8.97 -18.79
CA LEU A 45 0.96 -10.30 -19.08
C LEU A 45 -0.33 -10.60 -18.29
N PRO A 46 -1.22 -11.46 -18.81
CA PRO A 46 -2.38 -11.90 -18.05
C PRO A 46 -1.95 -12.75 -16.84
N MET A 47 -2.79 -12.78 -15.80
CA MET A 47 -2.61 -13.72 -14.70
C MET A 47 -2.79 -15.17 -15.22
N PRO A 48 -1.96 -16.15 -14.83
CA PRO A 48 -0.93 -16.07 -13.76
C PRO A 48 0.48 -15.73 -14.25
N LEU A 49 0.69 -15.31 -15.48
CA LEU A 49 2.03 -15.15 -16.06
C LEU A 49 2.75 -13.91 -15.51
N GLN A 50 2.04 -12.81 -15.32
CA GLN A 50 2.65 -11.57 -14.83
C GLN A 50 3.35 -11.75 -13.46
N PRO A 51 2.77 -12.42 -12.45
CA PRO A 51 3.47 -12.66 -11.20
C PRO A 51 4.76 -13.48 -11.35
N MET A 52 4.81 -14.40 -12.30
CA MET A 52 6.02 -15.20 -12.55
C MET A 52 7.20 -14.36 -12.99
N VAL A 53 6.95 -13.23 -13.64
CA VAL A 53 7.98 -12.27 -14.07
C VAL A 53 8.22 -11.20 -12.99
N ALA A 54 7.16 -10.63 -12.44
CA ALA A 54 7.24 -9.47 -11.55
C ALA A 54 7.71 -9.82 -10.13
N GLU A 55 7.19 -10.91 -9.52
CA GLU A 55 7.47 -11.20 -8.12
C GLU A 55 8.94 -11.55 -7.82
N PRO A 56 9.67 -12.33 -8.65
CA PRO A 56 11.10 -12.53 -8.42
C PRO A 56 11.91 -11.22 -8.47
N ALA A 57 11.57 -10.33 -9.39
CA ALA A 57 12.22 -9.02 -9.49
C ALA A 57 11.92 -8.15 -8.26
N LEU A 58 10.66 -8.07 -7.84
CA LEU A 58 10.25 -7.31 -6.64
C LEU A 58 10.81 -7.92 -5.35
N ALA A 59 10.94 -9.24 -5.25
CA ALA A 59 11.60 -9.87 -4.10
C ALA A 59 13.06 -9.41 -3.97
N LYS A 60 13.78 -9.34 -5.08
CA LYS A 60 15.15 -8.79 -5.11
C LYS A 60 15.18 -7.31 -4.74
N VAL A 61 14.27 -6.52 -5.28
CA VAL A 61 14.13 -5.09 -4.95
C VAL A 61 13.88 -4.92 -3.45
N ASN A 62 12.94 -5.67 -2.88
CA ASN A 62 12.62 -5.58 -1.45
C ASN A 62 13.82 -5.96 -0.57
N GLN A 63 14.53 -7.04 -0.91
CA GLN A 63 15.75 -7.43 -0.19
C GLN A 63 16.82 -6.34 -0.17
N LEU A 64 17.07 -5.71 -1.33
CA LEU A 64 18.03 -4.63 -1.45
C LEU A 64 17.55 -3.35 -0.73
N ALA A 65 16.25 -3.06 -0.79
CA ALA A 65 15.66 -1.91 -0.11
C ALA A 65 15.78 -2.04 1.42
N GLU A 66 15.55 -3.22 1.98
CA GLU A 66 15.76 -3.49 3.42
C GLU A 66 17.24 -3.32 3.81
N GLY A 67 18.16 -3.59 2.88
CA GLY A 67 19.59 -3.32 3.03
C GLY A 67 20.01 -1.86 2.85
N GLY A 68 19.05 -0.95 2.58
CA GLY A 68 19.30 0.49 2.44
C GLY A 68 19.81 0.93 1.07
N HIS A 69 19.65 0.12 0.02
CA HIS A 69 20.04 0.51 -1.32
C HIS A 69 19.05 1.51 -1.93
N ASP A 70 19.46 2.76 -2.12
CA ASP A 70 18.59 3.88 -2.52
C ASP A 70 17.75 3.61 -3.77
N GLY A 71 18.36 3.06 -4.83
CA GLY A 71 17.65 2.72 -6.06
C GLY A 71 16.56 1.66 -5.84
N ALA A 72 16.80 0.69 -4.96
CA ALA A 72 15.82 -0.33 -4.60
C ALA A 72 14.71 0.26 -3.72
N VAL A 73 15.04 1.16 -2.80
CA VAL A 73 14.05 1.90 -2.01
C VAL A 73 13.09 2.66 -2.93
N ASN A 74 13.59 3.31 -3.97
CA ASN A 74 12.76 4.04 -4.93
C ASN A 74 11.85 3.12 -5.76
N LEU A 75 12.31 1.92 -6.09
CA LEU A 75 11.54 0.92 -6.85
C LEU A 75 10.51 0.19 -6.00
N ALA A 76 10.77 0.01 -4.69
CA ALA A 76 9.94 -0.80 -3.82
C ALA A 76 8.49 -0.30 -3.76
N THR A 77 7.55 -1.19 -4.07
CA THR A 77 6.11 -0.95 -4.01
C THR A 77 5.42 -2.04 -3.20
N TYR A 78 4.34 -1.69 -2.52
CA TYR A 78 3.59 -2.59 -1.65
C TYR A 78 2.10 -2.48 -1.93
N TRP A 79 1.35 -3.56 -1.72
CA TRP A 79 -0.09 -3.52 -1.76
C TRP A 79 -0.65 -2.71 -0.60
N VAL A 80 -1.54 -1.80 -0.90
CA VAL A 80 -2.17 -0.93 0.09
C VAL A 80 -3.62 -0.66 -0.26
N GLY A 81 -4.41 -0.29 0.73
CA GLY A 81 -5.71 0.36 0.53
C GLY A 81 -5.56 1.88 0.47
N GLN A 82 -6.63 2.59 0.09
CA GLN A 82 -6.65 4.05 0.18
C GLN A 82 -6.53 4.57 1.62
N GLY A 83 -6.90 3.73 2.61
CA GLY A 83 -6.73 4.03 4.03
C GLY A 83 -5.26 4.19 4.48
N VAL A 84 -4.27 3.94 3.61
CA VAL A 84 -2.86 4.18 3.94
C VAL A 84 -2.62 5.61 4.42
N GLY A 85 -3.32 6.59 3.87
CA GLY A 85 -3.21 7.99 4.29
C GLY A 85 -3.77 8.29 5.70
N LEU A 86 -4.40 7.33 6.35
CA LEU A 86 -4.89 7.45 7.73
C LEU A 86 -3.91 6.86 8.76
N MET A 87 -2.86 6.19 8.29
CA MET A 87 -1.81 5.63 9.16
C MET A 87 -0.77 6.70 9.45
N THR A 88 -0.73 7.18 10.69
CA THR A 88 0.16 8.27 11.11
C THR A 88 1.31 7.82 12.00
N GLU A 89 1.21 6.62 12.55
CA GLU A 89 2.22 6.08 13.47
C GLU A 89 2.28 4.54 13.44
N SER A 90 3.39 4.00 13.90
CA SER A 90 3.60 2.55 14.03
C SER A 90 3.18 2.10 15.43
N LEU A 91 2.06 1.42 15.51
CA LEU A 91 1.47 0.94 16.76
C LEU A 91 1.61 -0.57 16.92
N SER A 92 1.51 -1.05 18.16
CA SER A 92 1.37 -2.48 18.41
C SER A 92 -0.01 -2.98 17.95
N ALA A 93 -0.10 -4.25 17.57
CA ALA A 93 -1.39 -4.85 17.21
C ALA A 93 -2.43 -4.73 18.34
N GLY A 94 -2.00 -4.86 19.59
CA GLY A 94 -2.88 -4.69 20.76
C GLY A 94 -3.44 -3.27 20.85
N THR A 95 -2.60 -2.25 20.63
CA THR A 95 -3.02 -0.83 20.61
C THR A 95 -4.04 -0.60 19.50
N VAL A 96 -3.78 -1.08 18.28
CA VAL A 96 -4.71 -0.94 17.14
C VAL A 96 -6.07 -1.56 17.45
N VAL A 97 -6.10 -2.74 18.08
CA VAL A 97 -7.38 -3.38 18.50
C VAL A 97 -8.13 -2.53 19.53
N GLN A 98 -7.42 -1.91 20.47
CA GLN A 98 -8.06 -1.01 21.45
C GLN A 98 -8.61 0.26 20.80
N GLU A 99 -7.90 0.82 19.82
CA GLU A 99 -8.39 1.96 19.02
C GLU A 99 -9.68 1.61 18.27
N PHE A 100 -9.74 0.46 17.60
CA PHE A 100 -10.98 0.00 16.96
C PHE A 100 -12.15 -0.10 17.93
N LYS A 101 -11.91 -0.61 19.15
CA LYS A 101 -12.95 -0.66 20.19
C LYS A 101 -13.41 0.73 20.60
N GLN A 102 -12.47 1.65 20.81
CA GLN A 102 -12.78 3.01 21.21
C GLN A 102 -13.54 3.75 20.10
N ASP A 103 -13.12 3.59 18.85
CA ASP A 103 -13.79 4.18 17.69
C ASP A 103 -15.23 3.67 17.53
N PHE A 104 -15.45 2.38 17.81
CA PHE A 104 -16.79 1.81 17.82
C PHE A 104 -17.67 2.46 18.90
N ILE A 105 -17.15 2.62 20.13
CA ILE A 105 -17.86 3.27 21.23
C ILE A 105 -18.18 4.72 20.86
N ASN A 106 -17.20 5.46 20.37
CA ASN A 106 -17.36 6.85 19.97
C ASN A 106 -18.41 7.00 18.84
N ALA A 107 -18.43 6.07 17.88
CA ALA A 107 -19.41 6.05 16.81
C ALA A 107 -20.82 5.76 17.33
N TYR A 108 -20.95 4.83 18.28
CA TYR A 108 -22.22 4.52 18.92
C TYR A 108 -22.77 5.72 19.71
N GLU A 109 -21.94 6.38 20.50
CA GLU A 109 -22.33 7.58 21.26
C GLU A 109 -22.80 8.72 20.34
N ARG A 110 -22.10 8.94 19.22
CA ARG A 110 -22.55 9.92 18.21
C ARG A 110 -23.91 9.56 17.61
N PHE A 111 -24.10 8.27 17.30
CA PHE A 111 -25.39 7.79 16.76
C PHE A 111 -26.51 7.97 17.76
N GLU A 112 -26.28 7.63 19.04
CA GLU A 112 -27.24 7.84 20.12
C GLU A 112 -27.65 9.31 20.28
N GLY A 113 -26.68 10.24 20.08
CA GLY A 113 -26.94 11.68 20.08
C GLY A 113 -28.01 12.10 19.07
N PHE A 114 -27.96 11.56 17.87
CA PHE A 114 -28.96 11.87 16.82
C PHE A 114 -30.37 11.35 17.11
N LEU A 115 -30.51 10.41 18.04
CA LEU A 115 -31.83 9.86 18.42
C LEU A 115 -32.47 10.61 19.59
N LYS A 116 -31.74 11.53 20.23
CA LYS A 116 -32.22 12.27 21.43
C LYS A 116 -32.72 13.68 21.10
N ASP A 117 -32.52 14.14 19.87
CA ASP A 117 -33.05 15.39 19.30
C ASP A 117 -34.33 15.10 18.51
#